data_cffabb3ddd979fce0d20b7789d6d5acc
#
_entry.id   cffabb3ddd979fce0d20b7789d6d5acc
#
_cell.length_a   1.000
_cell.length_b   1.000
_cell.length_c   1.000
_cell.angle_alpha   90.00
_cell.angle_beta   90.00
_cell.angle_gamma   90.00
#
_symmetry.space_group_name_H-M   'P 1'
#
loop_
_entity.id
_entity.type
_entity.pdbx_description
1 polymer ?
#
loop_
_entity_poly.entity_id
_entity_poly.type
_entity_poly.pdbx_seq_one_letter_code
_entity_poly.pdbx_strand_id
1 'polypeptide(L)'
;MNKLLFFLPVFIFFSCSEKSSGDGDIDISFENRTCFVDDSIRAIVDSVYNSLSPDERAAQIHGIRPALIVENGKLSLAKCRKLIPYGVGHISQFACMQDLKENELRDFTADLQAYLLNETRSKIPAIFHEEAITGFAAKGATVFPQQLGVACTWNPSLVREKNEMVREAMRSCGSTMALSPMVDVIRTQHFNRVEESYGEDAYLSAAFAVDFVKGLQGDDLTTGVAACSKHFLGYGGGSNNPTKVLIEEILLPHEAAIRCADLKTVMTGYHKYNGVNAVANIYFIKDILRNYLDFDGVMVSDYFAIASSKKKDDYDYITERAVQALSAGTDIELCDGIAYPVLPDLIKQGKVNEKDFENAVKRSLALKVRLGLFSPNNELYDKGNISLDSPESRNIAYELASQSVVLLKNNGILPLKESHSKIALVGPNANSFWAMTGDYTYQSMYAFFQGGKIDQTIHLKRGWKEL
;
A
#
# COMPACT_ATOMS: atom_id res chain seq x y z
N MET A 1 -22.12 -5.76 -46.42
CA MET A 1 -22.12 -4.37 -45.90
C MET A 1 -22.54 -4.40 -44.45
N ASN A 2 -21.61 -4.66 -43.56
CA ASN A 2 -21.84 -4.62 -42.11
C ASN A 2 -21.19 -3.38 -41.56
N LYS A 3 -22.03 -2.51 -40.98
CA LYS A 3 -21.59 -1.28 -40.31
C LYS A 3 -21.00 -1.63 -38.95
N LEU A 4 -19.72 -1.40 -38.78
CA LEU A 4 -19.07 -1.36 -37.47
C LEU A 4 -19.52 -0.08 -36.78
N LEU A 5 -20.26 -0.22 -35.69
CA LEU A 5 -20.53 0.91 -34.76
C LEU A 5 -19.36 1.00 -33.78
N PHE A 6 -18.58 2.07 -33.89
CA PHE A 6 -17.65 2.49 -32.86
C PHE A 6 -18.44 3.16 -31.73
N PHE A 7 -18.43 2.56 -30.55
CA PHE A 7 -18.85 3.25 -29.35
C PHE A 7 -17.68 4.09 -28.83
N LEU A 8 -17.77 5.41 -29.00
CA LEU A 8 -16.94 6.35 -28.25
C LEU A 8 -17.60 6.53 -26.86
N PRO A 9 -16.88 6.39 -25.76
CA PRO A 9 -17.40 6.79 -24.47
C PRO A 9 -17.48 8.32 -24.41
N VAL A 10 -18.69 8.82 -24.26
CA VAL A 10 -18.93 10.25 -24.04
C VAL A 10 -18.58 10.55 -22.57
N PHE A 11 -17.50 11.27 -22.34
CA PHE A 11 -17.21 11.86 -21.05
C PHE A 11 -18.18 13.04 -20.82
N ILE A 12 -19.11 12.87 -19.91
CA ILE A 12 -19.96 13.97 -19.45
C ILE A 12 -19.16 14.75 -18.41
N PHE A 13 -18.62 15.88 -18.82
CA PHE A 13 -18.12 16.87 -17.89
C PHE A 13 -19.33 17.52 -17.18
N PHE A 14 -19.47 17.29 -15.89
CA PHE A 14 -20.35 18.12 -15.09
C PHE A 14 -19.69 19.48 -14.92
N SER A 15 -20.16 20.44 -15.68
CA SER A 15 -19.87 21.85 -15.47
C SER A 15 -20.62 22.30 -14.21
N CYS A 16 -19.89 22.59 -13.13
CA CYS A 16 -20.44 23.39 -12.05
C CYS A 16 -20.66 24.82 -12.57
N SER A 17 -21.90 25.27 -12.57
CA SER A 17 -22.27 26.65 -12.94
C SER A 17 -21.64 27.63 -11.95
N GLU A 18 -20.78 28.50 -12.46
CA GLU A 18 -20.32 29.70 -11.76
C GLU A 18 -21.49 30.59 -11.40
N LYS A 19 -21.63 30.88 -10.11
CA LYS A 19 -22.27 32.11 -9.67
C LYS A 19 -21.18 33.15 -9.41
N SER A 20 -21.00 34.05 -10.33
CA SER A 20 -20.21 35.26 -10.15
C SER A 20 -20.87 36.17 -9.13
N SER A 21 -20.19 36.49 -8.04
CA SER A 21 -20.37 37.77 -7.33
C SER A 21 -19.22 37.97 -6.34
N GLY A 22 -18.44 39.02 -6.57
CA GLY A 22 -17.69 39.72 -5.54
C GLY A 22 -16.20 39.34 -5.46
N ASP A 23 -15.35 40.34 -5.76
CA ASP A 23 -13.96 40.39 -5.33
C ASP A 23 -13.91 40.18 -3.81
N GLY A 24 -13.63 38.96 -3.41
CA GLY A 24 -13.25 38.59 -2.08
C GLY A 24 -11.97 37.76 -2.22
N ASP A 25 -10.93 38.17 -1.58
CA ASP A 25 -9.72 37.36 -1.40
C ASP A 25 -10.13 35.96 -1.01
N ILE A 26 -9.82 34.98 -1.86
CA ILE A 26 -10.01 33.57 -1.52
C ILE A 26 -8.98 33.29 -0.41
N ASP A 27 -9.44 33.41 0.81
CA ASP A 27 -8.68 32.95 1.99
C ASP A 27 -8.52 31.43 1.88
N ILE A 28 -7.40 30.99 1.30
CA ILE A 28 -6.97 29.61 1.26
C ILE A 28 -6.37 29.27 2.62
N SER A 29 -7.12 29.50 3.69
CA SER A 29 -6.71 29.01 5.00
C SER A 29 -7.00 27.51 5.06
N PHE A 30 -5.94 26.72 5.15
CA PHE A 30 -5.96 25.26 5.38
C PHE A 30 -6.73 24.85 6.64
N GLU A 31 -7.08 25.79 7.48
CA GLU A 31 -7.67 25.56 8.81
C GLU A 31 -9.12 25.06 8.78
N ASN A 32 -9.86 25.28 7.71
CA ASN A 32 -11.30 25.01 7.66
C ASN A 32 -11.72 23.80 6.83
N ARG A 33 -10.81 23.11 6.14
CA ARG A 33 -11.18 21.87 5.46
C ARG A 33 -11.15 20.71 6.45
N THR A 34 -12.32 20.37 6.98
CA THR A 34 -12.49 19.17 7.78
C THR A 34 -12.28 17.95 6.88
N CYS A 35 -11.31 17.11 7.22
CA CYS A 35 -10.93 15.89 6.50
C CYS A 35 -12.02 14.79 6.49
N PHE A 36 -13.26 15.09 6.84
CA PHE A 36 -14.33 14.13 7.05
C PHE A 36 -15.59 14.58 6.35
N VAL A 37 -15.89 13.92 5.24
CA VAL A 37 -17.12 14.19 4.47
C VAL A 37 -18.36 13.62 5.18
N ASP A 38 -18.19 12.60 6.04
CA ASP A 38 -19.28 11.91 6.75
C ASP A 38 -19.33 12.32 8.22
N ASP A 39 -20.42 12.96 8.63
CA ASP A 39 -20.63 13.42 10.01
C ASP A 39 -20.69 12.27 11.01
N SER A 40 -21.10 11.06 10.60
CA SER A 40 -21.13 9.87 11.46
C SER A 40 -19.72 9.41 11.81
N ILE A 41 -18.83 9.36 10.84
CA ILE A 41 -17.42 9.04 11.04
C ILE A 41 -16.75 10.09 11.92
N ARG A 42 -17.02 11.37 11.65
CA ARG A 42 -16.50 12.50 12.44
C ARG A 42 -16.86 12.36 13.91
N ALA A 43 -18.12 12.08 14.23
CA ALA A 43 -18.58 11.95 15.61
C ALA A 43 -17.84 10.83 16.37
N ILE A 44 -17.63 9.67 15.72
CA ILE A 44 -16.88 8.56 16.30
C ILE A 44 -15.41 8.96 16.50
N VAL A 45 -14.78 9.53 15.48
CA VAL A 45 -13.37 9.93 15.50
C VAL A 45 -13.10 10.96 16.59
N ASP A 46 -13.95 11.99 16.71
CA ASP A 46 -13.82 13.04 17.74
C ASP A 46 -14.01 12.47 19.15
N SER A 47 -14.96 11.59 19.34
CA SER A 47 -15.18 10.90 20.60
C SER A 47 -13.97 10.09 21.02
N VAL A 48 -13.44 9.27 20.09
CA VAL A 48 -12.25 8.45 20.35
C VAL A 48 -11.03 9.33 20.60
N TYR A 49 -10.74 10.30 19.73
CA TYR A 49 -9.60 11.20 19.86
C TYR A 49 -9.57 11.91 21.23
N ASN A 50 -10.73 12.43 21.68
CA ASN A 50 -10.84 13.14 22.94
C ASN A 50 -10.65 12.24 24.17
N SER A 51 -10.89 10.93 24.05
CA SER A 51 -10.66 9.96 25.12
C SER A 51 -9.19 9.56 25.31
N LEU A 52 -8.33 9.82 24.30
CA LEU A 52 -6.94 9.38 24.28
C LEU A 52 -6.00 10.36 24.97
N SER A 53 -5.02 9.83 25.71
CA SER A 53 -3.86 10.59 26.16
C SER A 53 -2.96 10.97 24.96
N PRO A 54 -2.05 11.95 25.11
CA PRO A 54 -1.10 12.32 24.06
C PRO A 54 -0.27 11.14 23.55
N ASP A 55 0.20 10.25 24.41
CA ASP A 55 0.98 9.07 24.04
C ASP A 55 0.13 8.04 23.28
N GLU A 56 -1.13 7.86 23.66
CA GLU A 56 -2.06 6.99 22.94
C GLU A 56 -2.44 7.55 21.57
N ARG A 57 -2.53 8.87 21.43
CA ARG A 57 -2.70 9.54 20.13
C ARG A 57 -1.50 9.29 19.23
N ALA A 58 -0.26 9.49 19.76
CA ALA A 58 0.95 9.21 19.00
C ALA A 58 1.05 7.74 18.58
N ALA A 59 0.63 6.81 19.45
CA ALA A 59 0.59 5.39 19.15
C ALA A 59 -0.27 5.06 17.91
N GLN A 60 -1.28 5.87 17.58
CA GLN A 60 -2.15 5.61 16.43
C GLN A 60 -1.52 5.97 15.07
N ILE A 61 -0.41 6.71 15.06
CA ILE A 61 0.23 7.22 13.84
C ILE A 61 1.63 6.66 13.60
N HIS A 62 1.95 5.51 14.19
CA HIS A 62 3.15 4.76 13.85
C HIS A 62 2.89 3.24 13.89
N GLY A 63 3.83 2.49 13.33
CA GLY A 63 3.77 1.04 13.27
C GLY A 63 4.81 0.35 14.16
N ILE A 64 4.74 -1.00 14.16
CA ILE A 64 5.76 -1.89 14.72
C ILE A 64 5.91 -3.15 13.85
N ARG A 65 7.14 -3.63 13.70
CA ARG A 65 7.40 -4.92 13.04
C ARG A 65 7.12 -6.10 13.97
N PRO A 66 6.52 -7.18 13.46
CA PRO A 66 6.23 -8.38 14.24
C PRO A 66 7.47 -8.96 14.94
N ALA A 67 8.64 -8.91 14.30
CA ALA A 67 9.90 -9.41 14.87
C ALA A 67 10.24 -8.81 16.24
N LEU A 68 9.75 -7.62 16.56
CA LEU A 68 9.99 -6.97 17.85
C LEU A 68 9.10 -7.53 18.97
N ILE A 69 7.93 -8.05 18.64
CA ILE A 69 6.92 -8.56 19.59
C ILE A 69 6.75 -10.07 19.57
N VAL A 70 7.54 -10.78 18.75
CA VAL A 70 7.56 -12.24 18.66
C VAL A 70 8.70 -12.81 19.52
N GLU A 71 8.45 -13.97 20.11
CA GLU A 71 9.41 -14.79 20.83
C GLU A 71 9.13 -16.26 20.57
N ASN A 72 10.15 -17.01 20.16
CA ASN A 72 10.02 -18.42 19.79
C ASN A 72 8.91 -18.68 18.75
N GLY A 73 8.77 -17.78 17.77
CA GLY A 73 7.78 -17.88 16.70
C GLY A 73 6.33 -17.53 17.08
N LYS A 74 6.09 -17.08 18.32
CA LYS A 74 4.77 -16.73 18.83
C LYS A 74 4.70 -15.29 19.34
N LEU A 75 3.51 -14.73 19.41
CA LEU A 75 3.29 -13.42 20.03
C LEU A 75 3.71 -13.46 21.50
N SER A 76 4.54 -12.50 21.92
CA SER A 76 4.97 -12.33 23.31
C SER A 76 4.23 -11.17 23.95
N LEU A 77 3.23 -11.47 24.78
CA LEU A 77 2.49 -10.44 25.51
C LEU A 77 3.40 -9.61 26.44
N ALA A 78 4.48 -10.21 26.98
CA ALA A 78 5.47 -9.48 27.76
C ALA A 78 6.18 -8.40 26.93
N LYS A 79 6.53 -8.71 25.67
CA LYS A 79 7.10 -7.72 24.74
C LYS A 79 6.06 -6.68 24.32
N CYS A 80 4.82 -7.09 24.07
CA CYS A 80 3.74 -6.16 23.77
C CYS A 80 3.54 -5.14 24.90
N ARG A 81 3.42 -5.58 26.16
CA ARG A 81 3.29 -4.69 27.32
C ARG A 81 4.47 -3.73 27.49
N LYS A 82 5.68 -4.15 27.08
CA LYS A 82 6.89 -3.32 27.15
C LYS A 82 7.00 -2.32 25.99
N LEU A 83 6.69 -2.73 24.76
CA LEU A 83 7.01 -1.97 23.56
C LEU A 83 5.83 -1.16 23.03
N ILE A 84 4.59 -1.63 23.26
CA ILE A 84 3.36 -0.98 22.79
C ILE A 84 2.32 -0.83 23.95
N PRO A 85 2.71 -0.26 25.11
CA PRO A 85 1.82 -0.14 26.26
C PRO A 85 0.64 0.81 26.00
N TYR A 86 0.79 1.74 25.07
CA TYR A 86 -0.24 2.70 24.63
C TYR A 86 -1.06 2.22 23.42
N GLY A 87 -0.86 0.97 22.99
CA GLY A 87 -1.34 0.46 21.72
C GLY A 87 -0.38 0.75 20.57
N VAL A 88 -0.82 0.53 19.36
CA VAL A 88 -0.07 0.80 18.12
C VAL A 88 -1.03 1.01 16.95
N GLY A 89 -0.68 1.90 16.03
CA GLY A 89 -1.50 2.20 14.86
C GLY A 89 -1.49 1.08 13.82
N HIS A 90 -0.29 0.57 13.52
CA HIS A 90 -0.04 -0.35 12.41
C HIS A 90 0.86 -1.52 12.79
N ILE A 91 0.59 -2.68 12.21
CA ILE A 91 1.47 -3.86 12.24
C ILE A 91 2.00 -4.08 10.83
N SER A 92 3.33 -4.15 10.70
CA SER A 92 4.03 -4.11 9.41
C SER A 92 4.32 -5.50 8.87
N GLN A 93 3.76 -5.85 7.70
CA GLN A 93 4.15 -7.00 6.87
C GLN A 93 4.36 -8.32 7.66
N PHE A 94 3.42 -8.66 8.55
CA PHE A 94 3.59 -9.84 9.40
C PHE A 94 3.56 -11.15 8.60
N ALA A 95 2.83 -11.20 7.50
CA ALA A 95 2.65 -12.40 6.70
C ALA A 95 3.94 -12.80 5.96
N CYS A 96 4.71 -11.83 5.43
CA CYS A 96 5.93 -12.14 4.71
C CYS A 96 7.20 -12.13 5.61
N MET A 97 7.13 -11.52 6.79
CA MET A 97 8.26 -11.53 7.74
C MET A 97 8.34 -12.79 8.60
N GLN A 98 7.30 -13.61 8.61
CA GLN A 98 7.17 -14.79 9.45
C GLN A 98 7.00 -16.05 8.59
N ASP A 99 7.48 -17.18 9.08
CA ASP A 99 7.23 -18.50 8.47
C ASP A 99 5.94 -19.11 9.07
N LEU A 100 4.81 -18.44 8.84
CA LEU A 100 3.52 -18.82 9.37
C LEU A 100 2.63 -19.40 8.26
N LYS A 101 1.88 -20.42 8.60
CA LYS A 101 0.80 -20.94 7.77
C LYS A 101 -0.45 -20.07 7.94
N GLU A 102 -1.38 -20.23 7.06
CA GLU A 102 -2.67 -19.56 6.98
C GLU A 102 -3.38 -19.40 8.32
N ASN A 103 -3.62 -20.51 9.04
CA ASN A 103 -4.28 -20.48 10.35
C ASN A 103 -3.43 -19.74 11.41
N GLU A 104 -2.11 -19.90 11.35
CA GLU A 104 -1.18 -19.27 12.28
C GLU A 104 -1.10 -17.75 12.08
N LEU A 105 -1.25 -17.27 10.83
CA LEU A 105 -1.38 -15.84 10.51
C LEU A 105 -2.62 -15.25 11.16
N ARG A 106 -3.76 -15.92 11.00
CA ARG A 106 -5.03 -15.48 11.59
C ARG A 106 -4.96 -15.48 13.13
N ASP A 107 -4.43 -16.55 13.73
CA ASP A 107 -4.31 -16.66 15.18
C ASP A 107 -3.39 -15.55 15.73
N PHE A 108 -2.27 -15.26 15.06
CA PHE A 108 -1.39 -14.16 15.44
C PHE A 108 -2.11 -12.81 15.41
N THR A 109 -2.87 -12.53 14.35
CA THR A 109 -3.64 -11.29 14.24
C THR A 109 -4.70 -11.20 15.33
N ALA A 110 -5.43 -12.29 15.57
CA ALA A 110 -6.45 -12.35 16.61
C ALA A 110 -5.88 -12.12 18.00
N ASP A 111 -4.76 -12.77 18.34
CA ASP A 111 -4.10 -12.65 19.63
C ASP A 111 -3.60 -11.23 19.88
N LEU A 112 -3.01 -10.59 18.86
CA LEU A 112 -2.53 -9.21 18.99
C LEU A 112 -3.68 -8.21 19.09
N GLN A 113 -4.75 -8.36 18.32
CA GLN A 113 -5.95 -7.53 18.45
C GLN A 113 -6.61 -7.75 19.83
N ALA A 114 -6.65 -8.98 20.33
CA ALA A 114 -7.16 -9.26 21.68
C ALA A 114 -6.34 -8.55 22.77
N TYR A 115 -5.00 -8.54 22.64
CA TYR A 115 -4.15 -7.73 23.53
C TYR A 115 -4.51 -6.24 23.47
N LEU A 116 -4.60 -5.67 22.26
CA LEU A 116 -4.91 -4.25 22.08
C LEU A 116 -6.27 -3.86 22.66
N LEU A 117 -7.28 -4.70 22.47
CA LEU A 117 -8.65 -4.43 22.92
C LEU A 117 -8.87 -4.68 24.42
N ASN A 118 -8.15 -5.63 25.01
CA ASN A 118 -8.43 -6.06 26.39
C ASN A 118 -7.40 -5.57 27.39
N GLU A 119 -6.13 -5.36 26.99
CA GLU A 119 -5.05 -5.02 27.92
C GLU A 119 -4.58 -3.58 27.79
N THR A 120 -4.79 -2.88 26.65
CA THR A 120 -4.48 -1.44 26.55
C THR A 120 -5.65 -0.58 27.03
N ARG A 121 -5.35 0.62 27.58
CA ARG A 121 -6.38 1.55 28.02
C ARG A 121 -7.18 2.12 26.83
N SER A 122 -6.50 2.36 25.71
CA SER A 122 -7.12 2.95 24.52
C SER A 122 -8.13 2.02 23.84
N LYS A 123 -7.97 0.70 23.95
CA LYS A 123 -8.82 -0.33 23.34
C LYS A 123 -9.03 -0.13 21.83
N ILE A 124 -8.00 0.34 21.14
CA ILE A 124 -8.05 0.60 19.70
C ILE A 124 -7.33 -0.51 18.95
N PRO A 125 -7.98 -1.17 17.97
CA PRO A 125 -7.34 -2.19 17.13
C PRO A 125 -6.29 -1.59 16.19
N ALA A 126 -5.29 -2.38 15.80
CA ALA A 126 -4.29 -2.00 14.81
C ALA A 126 -4.76 -2.31 13.39
N ILE A 127 -4.24 -1.55 12.42
CA ILE A 127 -4.27 -1.91 11.00
C ILE A 127 -3.10 -2.86 10.73
N PHE A 128 -3.38 -4.05 10.19
CA PHE A 128 -2.36 -4.95 9.66
C PHE A 128 -2.19 -4.65 8.19
N HIS A 129 -0.98 -4.23 7.79
CA HIS A 129 -0.68 -3.91 6.40
C HIS A 129 0.35 -4.86 5.80
N GLU A 130 0.13 -5.21 4.53
CA GLU A 130 0.90 -6.20 3.80
C GLU A 130 1.28 -5.70 2.41
N GLU A 131 2.16 -6.43 1.75
CA GLU A 131 2.42 -6.27 0.32
C GLU A 131 1.46 -7.13 -0.50
N ALA A 132 0.97 -6.55 -1.61
CA ALA A 132 0.00 -7.22 -2.49
C ALA A 132 0.21 -6.93 -3.98
N ILE A 133 1.40 -6.52 -4.40
CA ILE A 133 1.72 -6.23 -5.82
C ILE A 133 1.50 -7.47 -6.68
N THR A 134 2.06 -8.60 -6.27
CA THR A 134 1.98 -9.89 -6.96
C THR A 134 1.00 -10.87 -6.31
N GLY A 135 -0.02 -10.35 -5.64
CA GLY A 135 -0.89 -11.10 -4.75
C GLY A 135 -0.49 -10.93 -3.30
N PHE A 136 -1.25 -11.50 -2.38
CA PHE A 136 -0.95 -11.45 -0.96
C PHE A 136 0.41 -12.11 -0.68
N ALA A 137 1.36 -11.34 -0.14
CA ALA A 137 2.72 -11.81 0.13
C ALA A 137 2.76 -12.72 1.38
N ALA A 138 1.98 -13.79 1.39
CA ALA A 138 1.88 -14.76 2.47
C ALA A 138 2.30 -16.16 2.01
N LYS A 139 2.78 -16.98 2.94
CA LYS A 139 3.17 -18.37 2.66
C LYS A 139 1.99 -19.18 2.17
N GLY A 140 2.12 -19.73 0.97
CA GLY A 140 1.09 -20.57 0.35
C GLY A 140 0.03 -19.80 -0.43
N ALA A 141 0.11 -18.46 -0.48
CA ALA A 141 -0.80 -17.68 -1.32
C ALA A 141 -0.44 -17.78 -2.81
N THR A 142 -1.45 -17.64 -3.66
CA THR A 142 -1.28 -17.60 -5.12
C THR A 142 -0.37 -16.43 -5.50
N VAL A 143 0.64 -16.71 -6.31
CA VAL A 143 1.54 -15.72 -6.91
C VAL A 143 1.02 -15.34 -8.29
N PHE A 144 0.85 -14.06 -8.53
CA PHE A 144 0.46 -13.49 -9.82
C PHE A 144 1.68 -12.86 -10.51
N PRO A 145 1.62 -12.66 -11.85
CA PRO A 145 2.70 -11.99 -12.56
C PRO A 145 3.03 -10.60 -12.02
N GLN A 146 4.28 -10.17 -12.20
CA GLN A 146 4.73 -8.82 -11.87
C GLN A 146 3.94 -7.76 -12.66
N GLN A 147 3.77 -6.57 -12.09
CA GLN A 147 2.93 -5.52 -12.67
C GLN A 147 3.35 -5.12 -14.09
N LEU A 148 4.65 -5.13 -14.39
CA LEU A 148 5.13 -4.85 -15.75
C LEU A 148 4.63 -5.89 -16.77
N GLY A 149 4.64 -7.17 -16.41
CA GLY A 149 4.04 -8.23 -17.20
C GLY A 149 2.52 -8.08 -17.31
N VAL A 150 1.87 -7.75 -16.19
CA VAL A 150 0.43 -7.48 -16.17
C VAL A 150 0.05 -6.32 -17.08
N ALA A 151 0.86 -5.26 -17.14
CA ALA A 151 0.63 -4.13 -18.05
C ALA A 151 0.60 -4.56 -19.53
N CYS A 152 1.41 -5.56 -19.90
CA CYS A 152 1.41 -6.12 -21.27
C CYS A 152 0.10 -6.82 -21.66
N THR A 153 -0.77 -7.13 -20.72
CA THR A 153 -2.09 -7.71 -20.99
C THR A 153 -3.08 -6.71 -21.60
N TRP A 154 -2.91 -5.42 -21.34
CA TRP A 154 -3.88 -4.36 -21.68
C TRP A 154 -5.30 -4.65 -21.16
N ASN A 155 -5.41 -5.41 -20.07
CA ASN A 155 -6.66 -5.90 -19.50
C ASN A 155 -6.82 -5.51 -18.01
N PRO A 156 -7.18 -4.24 -17.71
CA PRO A 156 -7.36 -3.79 -16.33
C PRO A 156 -8.44 -4.56 -15.57
N SER A 157 -9.51 -5.03 -16.25
CA SER A 157 -10.60 -5.76 -15.57
C SER A 157 -10.12 -7.07 -14.94
N LEU A 158 -9.17 -7.76 -15.56
CA LEU A 158 -8.58 -8.99 -15.00
C LEU A 158 -7.73 -8.67 -13.74
N VAL A 159 -7.18 -7.45 -13.64
CA VAL A 159 -6.52 -6.98 -12.41
C VAL A 159 -7.52 -6.73 -11.30
N ARG A 160 -8.73 -6.25 -11.62
CA ARG A 160 -9.81 -6.13 -10.63
C ARG A 160 -10.18 -7.49 -10.08
N GLU A 161 -10.46 -8.48 -10.92
CA GLU A 161 -10.78 -9.86 -10.50
C GLU A 161 -9.66 -10.47 -9.65
N LYS A 162 -8.39 -10.31 -10.07
CA LYS A 162 -7.23 -10.69 -9.27
C LYS A 162 -7.30 -10.10 -7.86
N ASN A 163 -7.55 -8.79 -7.75
CA ASN A 163 -7.49 -8.11 -6.47
C ASN A 163 -8.73 -8.34 -5.60
N GLU A 164 -9.85 -8.77 -6.16
CA GLU A 164 -10.98 -9.33 -5.40
C GLU A 164 -10.56 -10.60 -4.65
N MET A 165 -9.86 -11.51 -5.32
CA MET A 165 -9.31 -12.72 -4.68
C MET A 165 -8.25 -12.38 -3.62
N VAL A 166 -7.38 -11.41 -3.92
CA VAL A 166 -6.35 -10.93 -2.97
C VAL A 166 -6.98 -10.29 -1.74
N ARG A 167 -8.04 -9.50 -1.92
CA ARG A 167 -8.82 -8.90 -0.82
C ARG A 167 -9.35 -9.98 0.13
N GLU A 168 -10.01 -11.00 -0.41
CA GLU A 168 -10.55 -12.11 0.37
C GLU A 168 -9.44 -12.82 1.16
N ALA A 169 -8.32 -13.16 0.51
CA ALA A 169 -7.19 -13.79 1.14
C ALA A 169 -6.57 -12.93 2.27
N MET A 170 -6.42 -11.63 2.07
CA MET A 170 -5.91 -10.71 3.08
C MET A 170 -6.86 -10.58 4.27
N ARG A 171 -8.15 -10.35 3.99
CA ARG A 171 -9.18 -10.22 5.04
C ARG A 171 -9.29 -11.48 5.88
N SER A 172 -9.20 -12.64 5.28
CA SER A 172 -9.28 -13.91 5.98
C SER A 172 -8.13 -14.12 6.98
N CYS A 173 -6.99 -13.46 6.78
CA CYS A 173 -5.87 -13.43 7.72
C CYS A 173 -5.88 -12.20 8.65
N GLY A 174 -6.89 -11.32 8.54
CA GLY A 174 -7.02 -10.11 9.36
C GLY A 174 -6.21 -8.91 8.85
N SER A 175 -5.64 -8.98 7.64
CA SER A 175 -4.98 -7.85 6.99
C SER A 175 -6.00 -6.92 6.34
N THR A 176 -5.89 -5.63 6.62
CA THR A 176 -6.89 -4.64 6.21
C THR A 176 -6.34 -3.50 5.36
N MET A 177 -5.03 -3.51 5.07
CA MET A 177 -4.39 -2.53 4.20
C MET A 177 -3.31 -3.20 3.35
N ALA A 178 -3.21 -2.82 2.08
CA ALA A 178 -2.17 -3.25 1.15
C ALA A 178 -1.30 -2.05 0.75
N LEU A 179 0.02 -2.21 0.82
CA LEU A 179 0.98 -1.19 0.37
C LEU A 179 1.14 -1.24 -1.16
N SER A 180 0.03 -1.22 -1.87
CA SER A 180 -0.10 -1.43 -3.31
C SER A 180 -1.35 -0.71 -3.85
N PRO A 181 -1.37 -0.30 -5.13
CA PRO A 181 -0.42 -0.57 -6.21
C PRO A 181 0.80 0.37 -6.23
N MET A 182 1.89 -0.07 -6.88
CA MET A 182 2.96 0.84 -7.29
C MET A 182 2.58 1.43 -8.66
N VAL A 183 2.41 2.73 -8.69
CA VAL A 183 1.94 3.48 -9.88
C VAL A 183 2.96 4.50 -10.38
N ASP A 184 4.22 4.35 -9.98
CA ASP A 184 5.32 5.16 -10.49
C ASP A 184 5.40 5.02 -12.02
N VAL A 185 5.31 6.15 -12.74
CA VAL A 185 5.54 6.22 -14.17
C VAL A 185 7.05 6.21 -14.44
N ILE A 186 7.54 5.21 -15.13
CA ILE A 186 8.97 4.99 -15.35
C ILE A 186 9.48 5.94 -16.41
N ARG A 187 10.43 6.81 -16.04
CA ARG A 187 11.04 7.80 -16.93
C ARG A 187 12.54 7.58 -17.13
N THR A 188 13.11 6.58 -16.47
CA THR A 188 14.53 6.23 -16.59
C THR A 188 14.75 4.74 -16.48
N GLN A 189 15.60 4.21 -17.36
CA GLN A 189 16.00 2.80 -17.34
C GLN A 189 16.91 2.45 -16.14
N HIS A 190 17.39 3.45 -15.43
CA HIS A 190 18.22 3.25 -14.23
C HIS A 190 17.39 3.06 -12.95
N PHE A 191 16.08 3.13 -13.04
CA PHE A 191 15.20 2.83 -11.91
C PHE A 191 15.16 1.32 -11.66
N ASN A 192 15.65 0.89 -10.51
CA ASN A 192 15.84 -0.52 -10.18
C ASN A 192 14.56 -1.26 -9.75
N ARG A 193 13.39 -0.59 -9.81
CA ARG A 193 12.07 -1.13 -9.43
C ARG A 193 11.09 -1.15 -10.60
N VAL A 194 11.58 -1.24 -11.82
CA VAL A 194 10.76 -1.20 -13.05
C VAL A 194 9.71 -2.32 -13.07
N GLU A 195 10.07 -3.52 -12.63
CA GLU A 195 9.16 -4.68 -12.66
C GLU A 195 7.92 -4.52 -11.77
N GLU A 196 8.01 -3.68 -10.72
CA GLU A 196 6.90 -3.39 -9.82
C GLU A 196 5.88 -2.42 -10.42
N SER A 197 6.22 -1.74 -11.53
CA SER A 197 5.42 -0.69 -12.18
C SER A 197 4.60 -1.22 -13.36
N TYR A 198 3.65 -0.40 -13.83
CA TYR A 198 2.94 -0.63 -15.09
C TYR A 198 3.67 -0.04 -16.30
N GLY A 199 4.93 0.41 -16.16
CA GLY A 199 5.79 0.91 -17.22
C GLY A 199 5.81 2.42 -17.36
N GLU A 200 5.96 2.91 -18.59
CA GLU A 200 6.22 4.31 -18.89
C GLU A 200 4.98 5.10 -19.36
N ASP A 201 3.89 4.42 -19.66
CA ASP A 201 2.64 5.06 -20.10
C ASP A 201 1.79 5.43 -18.89
N ALA A 202 1.58 6.73 -18.69
CA ALA A 202 0.85 7.26 -17.55
C ALA A 202 -0.65 6.91 -17.59
N TYR A 203 -1.26 6.87 -18.79
CA TYR A 203 -2.67 6.55 -18.93
C TYR A 203 -2.95 5.07 -18.70
N LEU A 204 -2.10 4.20 -19.24
CA LEU A 204 -2.18 2.75 -18.98
C LEU A 204 -2.00 2.46 -17.49
N SER A 205 -1.01 3.10 -16.86
CA SER A 205 -0.78 3.00 -15.41
C SER A 205 -2.00 3.47 -14.61
N ALA A 206 -2.66 4.55 -15.04
CA ALA A 206 -3.87 5.07 -14.42
C ALA A 206 -5.04 4.08 -14.54
N ALA A 207 -5.25 3.48 -15.71
CA ALA A 207 -6.30 2.48 -15.94
C ALA A 207 -6.13 1.26 -15.03
N PHE A 208 -4.91 0.73 -14.95
CA PHE A 208 -4.59 -0.39 -14.05
C PHE A 208 -4.71 0.00 -12.56
N ALA A 209 -4.29 1.21 -12.18
CA ALA A 209 -4.41 1.70 -10.82
C ALA A 209 -5.87 1.73 -10.34
N VAL A 210 -6.78 2.22 -11.18
CA VAL A 210 -8.21 2.29 -10.86
C VAL A 210 -8.80 0.90 -10.59
N ASP A 211 -8.54 -0.06 -11.46
CA ASP A 211 -9.07 -1.41 -11.30
C ASP A 211 -8.40 -2.19 -10.17
N PHE A 212 -7.11 -1.95 -9.94
CA PHE A 212 -6.41 -2.49 -8.78
C PHE A 212 -7.06 -2.04 -7.47
N VAL A 213 -7.28 -0.73 -7.33
CA VAL A 213 -7.88 -0.15 -6.12
C VAL A 213 -9.31 -0.63 -5.93
N LYS A 214 -10.13 -0.65 -6.99
CA LYS A 214 -11.52 -1.14 -6.90
C LYS A 214 -11.59 -2.61 -6.49
N GLY A 215 -10.70 -3.46 -7.01
CA GLY A 215 -10.63 -4.87 -6.60
C GLY A 215 -10.29 -5.05 -5.13
N LEU A 216 -9.30 -4.32 -4.62
CA LEU A 216 -8.90 -4.40 -3.21
C LEU A 216 -9.91 -3.76 -2.25
N GLN A 217 -10.38 -2.55 -2.56
CA GLN A 217 -11.28 -1.83 -1.65
C GLN A 217 -12.71 -2.35 -1.70
N GLY A 218 -13.14 -2.90 -2.85
CA GLY A 218 -14.53 -3.29 -3.06
C GLY A 218 -15.46 -2.09 -3.00
N ASP A 219 -16.77 -2.37 -2.93
CA ASP A 219 -17.81 -1.35 -2.81
C ASP A 219 -18.03 -0.90 -1.36
N ASP A 220 -17.62 -1.71 -0.39
CA ASP A 220 -17.70 -1.44 1.04
C ASP A 220 -16.35 -1.74 1.71
N LEU A 221 -15.68 -0.69 2.17
CA LEU A 221 -14.36 -0.81 2.80
C LEU A 221 -14.41 -1.57 4.14
N THR A 222 -15.56 -1.71 4.78
CA THR A 222 -15.69 -2.52 6.01
C THR A 222 -15.41 -3.99 5.75
N THR A 223 -15.60 -4.46 4.52
CA THR A 223 -15.23 -5.78 4.02
C THR A 223 -14.03 -5.72 3.05
N GLY A 224 -13.57 -4.53 2.72
CA GLY A 224 -12.48 -4.23 1.81
C GLY A 224 -11.10 -4.23 2.46
N VAL A 225 -10.08 -4.04 1.64
CA VAL A 225 -8.68 -3.79 2.03
C VAL A 225 -8.29 -2.42 1.50
N ALA A 226 -7.86 -1.50 2.37
CA ALA A 226 -7.41 -0.19 1.93
C ALA A 226 -6.20 -0.31 1.01
N ALA A 227 -6.33 0.15 -0.23
CA ALA A 227 -5.22 0.22 -1.17
C ALA A 227 -4.34 1.45 -0.89
N CYS A 228 -3.05 1.35 -1.22
CA CYS A 228 -2.06 2.42 -1.02
C CYS A 228 -1.27 2.66 -2.29
N SER A 229 -1.59 3.74 -3.02
CA SER A 229 -0.77 4.08 -4.19
C SER A 229 0.61 4.58 -3.79
N LYS A 230 1.64 4.09 -4.46
CA LYS A 230 3.04 4.44 -4.19
C LYS A 230 3.82 4.64 -5.48
N HIS A 231 4.84 5.51 -5.49
CA HIS A 231 5.33 6.38 -4.40
C HIS A 231 5.07 7.84 -4.77
N PHE A 232 4.36 8.53 -3.96
CA PHE A 232 3.96 9.91 -4.21
C PHE A 232 5.11 10.88 -3.89
N LEU A 233 5.65 11.67 -4.80
CA LEU A 233 5.30 11.81 -6.21
C LEU A 233 6.59 11.87 -7.04
N GLY A 234 6.70 11.02 -8.08
CA GLY A 234 7.78 11.13 -9.06
C GLY A 234 9.02 10.28 -8.81
N TYR A 235 8.94 9.23 -8.01
CA TYR A 235 10.06 8.34 -7.67
C TYR A 235 10.64 7.63 -8.91
N GLY A 236 9.80 7.12 -9.82
CA GLY A 236 10.20 6.44 -11.05
C GLY A 236 10.84 7.32 -12.12
N GLY A 237 10.77 8.65 -11.96
CA GLY A 237 11.31 9.62 -12.92
C GLY A 237 12.59 10.34 -12.47
N GLY A 238 13.02 10.09 -11.21
CA GLY A 238 14.18 10.78 -10.63
C GLY A 238 13.85 12.16 -10.06
N SER A 239 14.86 12.79 -9.45
CA SER A 239 14.70 13.94 -8.56
C SER A 239 14.33 15.27 -9.25
N ASN A 240 14.37 15.35 -10.57
CA ASN A 240 14.35 16.62 -11.30
C ASN A 240 13.36 16.63 -12.48
N ASN A 241 12.19 15.98 -12.33
CA ASN A 241 11.16 16.09 -13.34
C ASN A 241 10.69 17.55 -13.48
N PRO A 242 10.56 18.08 -14.71
CA PRO A 242 9.90 19.36 -14.90
C PRO A 242 8.50 19.35 -14.31
N THR A 243 8.05 20.45 -13.71
CA THR A 243 6.73 20.58 -13.09
C THR A 243 5.60 20.14 -14.04
N LYS A 244 5.70 20.47 -15.32
CA LYS A 244 4.72 20.05 -16.33
C LYS A 244 4.61 18.53 -16.43
N VAL A 245 5.71 17.82 -16.56
CA VAL A 245 5.74 16.34 -16.60
C VAL A 245 5.23 15.74 -15.30
N LEU A 246 5.59 16.36 -14.17
CA LEU A 246 5.14 15.92 -12.85
C LEU A 246 3.60 15.95 -12.75
N ILE A 247 2.95 17.00 -13.21
CA ILE A 247 1.51 17.21 -13.10
C ILE A 247 0.73 16.49 -14.21
N GLU A 248 1.20 16.58 -15.47
CA GLU A 248 0.44 16.06 -16.61
C GLU A 248 0.58 14.55 -16.82
N GLU A 249 1.68 13.96 -16.32
CA GLU A 249 1.97 12.56 -16.58
C GLU A 249 2.14 11.75 -15.27
N ILE A 250 3.06 12.17 -14.40
CA ILE A 250 3.44 11.38 -13.22
C ILE A 250 2.31 11.37 -12.17
N LEU A 251 1.57 12.46 -12.03
CA LEU A 251 0.44 12.55 -11.10
C LEU A 251 -0.77 11.74 -11.54
N LEU A 252 -0.95 11.56 -12.86
CA LEU A 252 -2.17 11.01 -13.45
C LEU A 252 -2.61 9.66 -12.83
N PRO A 253 -1.74 8.65 -12.61
CA PRO A 253 -2.17 7.40 -12.01
C PRO A 253 -2.67 7.56 -10.57
N HIS A 254 -2.04 8.43 -9.77
CA HIS A 254 -2.49 8.73 -8.42
C HIS A 254 -3.82 9.49 -8.42
N GLU A 255 -3.96 10.48 -9.28
CA GLU A 255 -5.21 11.25 -9.43
C GLU A 255 -6.36 10.35 -9.86
N ALA A 256 -6.14 9.46 -10.84
CA ALA A 256 -7.14 8.52 -11.29
C ALA A 256 -7.57 7.55 -10.17
N ALA A 257 -6.62 7.02 -9.41
CA ALA A 257 -6.91 6.15 -8.27
C ALA A 257 -7.74 6.88 -7.18
N ILE A 258 -7.42 8.14 -6.90
CA ILE A 258 -8.15 8.96 -5.91
C ILE A 258 -9.55 9.29 -6.43
N ARG A 259 -9.69 9.85 -7.64
CA ARG A 259 -10.96 10.37 -8.14
C ARG A 259 -11.91 9.30 -8.67
N CYS A 260 -11.38 8.22 -9.26
CA CYS A 260 -12.18 7.19 -9.94
C CYS A 260 -12.34 5.89 -9.15
N ALA A 261 -11.55 5.69 -8.10
CA ALA A 261 -11.58 4.47 -7.27
C ALA A 261 -11.62 4.74 -5.77
N ASP A 262 -11.78 6.01 -5.37
CA ASP A 262 -11.89 6.41 -3.96
C ASP A 262 -10.76 5.84 -3.09
N LEU A 263 -9.52 5.97 -3.58
CA LEU A 263 -8.31 5.50 -2.89
C LEU A 263 -8.23 6.07 -1.47
N LYS A 264 -7.89 5.24 -0.49
CA LYS A 264 -7.87 5.64 0.94
C LYS A 264 -6.50 5.91 1.51
N THR A 265 -5.43 5.42 0.90
CA THR A 265 -4.08 5.69 1.41
C THR A 265 -3.09 5.97 0.28
N VAL A 266 -2.12 6.83 0.56
CA VAL A 266 -1.04 7.21 -0.36
C VAL A 266 0.29 7.12 0.38
N MET A 267 1.35 6.61 -0.26
CA MET A 267 2.67 6.47 0.34
C MET A 267 3.69 7.39 -0.33
N THR A 268 4.50 8.08 0.48
CA THR A 268 5.66 8.85 -0.01
C THR A 268 6.80 7.92 -0.46
N GLY A 269 7.70 8.43 -1.32
CA GLY A 269 8.91 7.68 -1.71
C GLY A 269 10.16 8.10 -0.94
N TYR A 270 11.29 7.44 -1.25
CA TYR A 270 12.60 7.73 -0.64
C TYR A 270 13.36 8.88 -1.30
N HIS A 271 12.91 9.33 -2.45
CA HIS A 271 13.61 10.33 -3.26
C HIS A 271 13.49 11.74 -2.69
N LYS A 272 14.29 12.63 -3.28
CA LYS A 272 14.17 14.07 -3.08
C LYS A 272 13.65 14.74 -4.35
N TYR A 273 12.84 15.75 -4.18
CA TYR A 273 12.45 16.65 -5.25
C TYR A 273 12.90 18.06 -4.89
N ASN A 274 13.68 18.70 -5.79
CA ASN A 274 14.32 20.01 -5.52
C ASN A 274 15.07 20.05 -4.17
N GLY A 275 15.75 18.97 -3.81
CA GLY A 275 16.51 18.84 -2.57
C GLY A 275 15.71 18.50 -1.31
N VAL A 276 14.37 18.51 -1.37
CA VAL A 276 13.49 18.20 -0.25
C VAL A 276 13.07 16.73 -0.30
N ASN A 277 13.18 16.01 0.82
CA ASN A 277 12.71 14.61 0.90
C ASN A 277 11.19 14.52 0.68
N ALA A 278 10.73 13.52 -0.05
CA ALA A 278 9.31 13.33 -0.36
C ALA A 278 8.41 13.34 0.90
N VAL A 279 8.84 12.68 1.98
CA VAL A 279 8.13 12.65 3.28
C VAL A 279 7.95 14.01 3.95
N ALA A 280 8.73 15.01 3.55
CA ALA A 280 8.71 16.37 4.11
C ALA A 280 8.41 17.43 3.04
N ASN A 281 7.89 17.03 1.90
CA ASN A 281 7.63 17.93 0.78
C ASN A 281 6.22 18.53 0.86
N ILE A 282 6.16 19.77 1.35
CA ILE A 282 4.90 20.50 1.52
C ILE A 282 4.16 20.65 0.19
N TYR A 283 4.86 20.96 -0.91
CA TYR A 283 4.27 21.11 -2.23
C TYR A 283 3.56 19.81 -2.69
N PHE A 284 4.19 18.65 -2.47
CA PHE A 284 3.56 17.39 -2.82
C PHE A 284 2.34 17.09 -1.95
N ILE A 285 2.47 17.26 -0.63
CA ILE A 285 1.48 16.77 0.31
C ILE A 285 0.36 17.80 0.51
N LYS A 286 0.69 19.07 0.81
CA LYS A 286 -0.34 20.08 1.06
C LYS A 286 -0.92 20.63 -0.24
N ASP A 287 -0.07 21.07 -1.18
CA ASP A 287 -0.59 21.77 -2.36
C ASP A 287 -1.20 20.79 -3.38
N ILE A 288 -0.50 19.69 -3.71
CA ILE A 288 -1.03 18.74 -4.71
C ILE A 288 -2.03 17.78 -4.07
N LEU A 289 -1.61 16.98 -3.06
CA LEU A 289 -2.46 15.91 -2.56
C LEU A 289 -3.70 16.44 -1.83
N ARG A 290 -3.52 17.39 -0.89
CA ARG A 290 -4.63 17.87 -0.07
C ARG A 290 -5.47 18.92 -0.78
N ASN A 291 -4.86 19.93 -1.42
CA ASN A 291 -5.60 21.03 -2.02
C ASN A 291 -6.12 20.71 -3.41
N TYR A 292 -5.22 20.31 -4.33
CA TYR A 292 -5.60 20.08 -5.71
C TYR A 292 -6.43 18.81 -5.88
N LEU A 293 -6.02 17.69 -5.26
CA LEU A 293 -6.75 16.43 -5.35
C LEU A 293 -7.88 16.29 -4.34
N ASP A 294 -7.97 17.16 -3.34
CA ASP A 294 -8.94 17.10 -2.23
C ASP A 294 -8.94 15.74 -1.50
N PHE A 295 -7.74 15.17 -1.34
CA PHE A 295 -7.58 13.85 -0.76
C PHE A 295 -7.81 13.85 0.75
N ASP A 296 -8.83 13.14 1.22
CA ASP A 296 -9.22 13.03 2.63
C ASP A 296 -8.64 11.81 3.35
N GLY A 297 -7.98 10.91 2.61
CA GLY A 297 -7.36 9.70 3.14
C GLY A 297 -6.05 9.93 3.88
N VAL A 298 -5.34 8.86 4.16
CA VAL A 298 -4.11 8.85 4.97
C VAL A 298 -2.86 8.89 4.09
N MET A 299 -1.90 9.77 4.44
CA MET A 299 -0.56 9.77 3.89
C MET A 299 0.38 8.97 4.80
N VAL A 300 0.94 7.88 4.30
CA VAL A 300 1.93 7.08 5.03
C VAL A 300 3.35 7.30 4.49
N SER A 301 4.35 7.18 5.34
CA SER A 301 5.73 7.13 4.87
C SER A 301 6.05 5.76 4.28
N ASP A 302 7.00 5.68 3.37
CA ASP A 302 7.70 4.42 3.10
C ASP A 302 8.52 3.99 4.33
N TYR A 303 8.95 2.75 4.39
CA TYR A 303 9.64 2.16 5.55
C TYR A 303 10.94 2.89 5.83
N PHE A 304 11.06 3.41 7.05
CA PHE A 304 12.22 4.20 7.49
C PHE A 304 12.51 5.47 6.69
N ALA A 305 11.54 5.97 5.91
CA ALA A 305 11.73 7.17 5.11
C ALA A 305 11.71 8.46 5.95
N ILE A 306 11.00 8.48 7.08
CA ILE A 306 11.06 9.61 8.02
C ILE A 306 12.37 9.57 8.78
N ALA A 307 12.64 8.48 9.52
CA ALA A 307 13.83 8.32 10.33
C ALA A 307 14.50 6.96 10.11
N SER A 308 15.81 6.97 9.91
CA SER A 308 16.61 5.75 9.73
C SER A 308 16.74 4.98 11.04
N SER A 309 16.51 3.67 10.99
CA SER A 309 16.74 2.77 12.14
C SER A 309 18.18 2.78 12.65
N LYS A 310 19.15 3.15 11.79
CA LYS A 310 20.58 3.28 12.18
C LYS A 310 20.84 4.50 13.07
N LYS A 311 19.92 5.47 13.11
CA LYS A 311 20.02 6.70 13.90
C LYS A 311 18.93 6.83 14.95
N LYS A 312 18.33 5.72 15.36
CA LYS A 312 17.23 5.69 16.33
C LYS A 312 17.60 6.22 17.72
N ASP A 313 18.88 6.28 18.05
CA ASP A 313 19.39 6.78 19.33
C ASP A 313 19.89 8.24 19.25
N ASP A 314 19.80 8.88 18.08
CA ASP A 314 20.14 10.28 17.82
C ASP A 314 18.88 11.14 18.00
N TYR A 315 18.68 11.67 19.19
CA TYR A 315 17.46 12.41 19.55
C TYR A 315 17.25 13.67 18.72
N ASP A 316 18.30 14.43 18.42
CA ASP A 316 18.20 15.65 17.63
C ASP A 316 17.78 15.32 16.19
N TYR A 317 18.38 14.28 15.60
CA TYR A 317 17.99 13.78 14.27
C TYR A 317 16.53 13.34 14.23
N ILE A 318 16.10 12.53 15.22
CA ILE A 318 14.73 12.03 15.32
C ILE A 318 13.73 13.20 15.42
N THR A 319 14.02 14.15 16.30
CA THR A 319 13.19 15.34 16.54
C THR A 319 13.03 16.17 15.27
N GLU A 320 14.14 16.47 14.58
CA GLU A 320 14.11 17.21 13.33
C GLU A 320 13.24 16.51 12.28
N ARG A 321 13.41 15.19 12.14
CA ARG A 321 12.65 14.40 11.16
C ARG A 321 11.16 14.31 11.48
N ALA A 322 10.81 14.14 12.75
CA ALA A 322 9.42 14.14 13.20
C ALA A 322 8.71 15.46 12.86
N VAL A 323 9.37 16.59 13.19
CA VAL A 323 8.85 17.93 12.90
C VAL A 323 8.67 18.14 11.39
N GLN A 324 9.69 17.84 10.59
CA GLN A 324 9.65 18.04 9.15
C GLN A 324 8.53 17.24 8.47
N ALA A 325 8.41 15.95 8.79
CA ALA A 325 7.44 15.06 8.16
C ALA A 325 6.00 15.40 8.57
N LEU A 326 5.74 15.57 9.86
CA LEU A 326 4.40 15.89 10.36
C LEU A 326 3.92 17.26 9.86
N SER A 327 4.79 18.29 9.91
CA SER A 327 4.44 19.62 9.44
C SER A 327 4.19 19.67 7.93
N ALA A 328 4.79 18.76 7.15
CA ALA A 328 4.48 18.61 5.73
C ALA A 328 3.16 17.87 5.48
N GLY A 329 2.62 17.13 6.46
CA GLY A 329 1.36 16.41 6.36
C GLY A 329 1.50 14.90 6.12
N THR A 330 2.67 14.30 6.36
CA THR A 330 2.81 12.84 6.45
C THR A 330 2.16 12.38 7.75
N ASP A 331 1.06 11.63 7.63
CA ASP A 331 0.22 11.29 8.79
C ASP A 331 0.81 10.14 9.60
N ILE A 332 1.37 9.11 8.97
CA ILE A 332 1.80 7.87 9.64
C ILE A 332 3.25 7.53 9.32
N GLU A 333 4.01 7.21 10.36
CA GLU A 333 5.37 6.66 10.24
C GLU A 333 5.32 5.12 10.12
N LEU A 334 5.84 4.58 9.03
CA LEU A 334 6.07 3.15 8.81
C LEU A 334 7.60 2.87 8.73
N CYS A 335 8.10 1.68 9.09
CA CYS A 335 7.42 0.53 9.68
C CYS A 335 7.39 0.54 11.21
N ASP A 336 8.49 0.93 11.85
CA ASP A 336 8.63 1.07 13.32
C ASP A 336 8.49 2.55 13.70
N GLY A 337 7.88 2.83 14.83
CA GLY A 337 7.85 4.18 15.40
C GLY A 337 9.23 4.58 15.92
N ILE A 338 9.95 5.38 15.15
CA ILE A 338 11.27 5.93 15.52
C ILE A 338 11.15 7.42 15.82
N ALA A 339 10.46 8.16 14.95
CA ALA A 339 10.34 9.61 15.04
C ALA A 339 9.01 10.05 15.70
N TYR A 340 7.89 9.43 15.37
CA TYR A 340 6.59 9.89 15.86
C TYR A 340 6.28 9.62 17.34
N PRO A 341 6.88 8.64 18.02
CA PRO A 341 6.73 8.50 19.47
C PRO A 341 7.18 9.72 20.31
N VAL A 342 8.05 10.60 19.78
CA VAL A 342 8.49 11.81 20.50
C VAL A 342 7.55 13.01 20.32
N LEU A 343 6.56 12.93 19.43
CA LEU A 343 5.65 14.04 19.12
C LEU A 343 4.93 14.64 20.33
N PRO A 344 4.44 13.86 21.32
CA PRO A 344 3.79 14.43 22.50
C PRO A 344 4.68 15.41 23.27
N ASP A 345 5.98 15.13 23.35
CA ASP A 345 6.92 16.02 24.02
C ASP A 345 7.28 17.23 23.17
N LEU A 346 7.34 17.08 21.86
CA LEU A 346 7.58 18.19 20.92
C LEU A 346 6.42 19.18 20.89
N ILE A 347 5.19 18.70 21.04
CA ILE A 347 3.98 19.55 21.19
C ILE A 347 4.07 20.37 22.48
N LYS A 348 4.38 19.74 23.62
CA LYS A 348 4.57 20.43 24.91
C LYS A 348 5.66 21.50 24.83
N GLN A 349 6.69 21.27 24.03
CA GLN A 349 7.80 22.23 23.78
C GLN A 349 7.45 23.31 22.75
N GLY A 350 6.26 23.28 22.13
CA GLY A 350 5.86 24.22 21.07
C GLY A 350 6.64 24.07 19.77
N LYS A 351 7.30 22.92 19.54
CA LYS A 351 8.09 22.64 18.32
C LYS A 351 7.26 22.08 17.18
N VAL A 352 6.06 21.58 17.48
CA VAL A 352 5.11 20.99 16.53
C VAL A 352 3.75 21.66 16.70
N ASN A 353 3.09 21.96 15.60
CA ASN A 353 1.72 22.44 15.61
C ASN A 353 0.77 21.31 16.06
N GLU A 354 0.03 21.56 17.15
CA GLU A 354 -0.93 20.60 17.69
C GLU A 354 -2.01 20.21 16.68
N LYS A 355 -2.39 21.14 15.79
CA LYS A 355 -3.40 20.87 14.75
C LYS A 355 -2.90 19.90 13.67
N ASP A 356 -1.63 19.95 13.28
CA ASP A 356 -1.05 18.98 12.34
C ASP A 356 -1.06 17.57 12.97
N PHE A 357 -0.74 17.47 14.27
CA PHE A 357 -0.80 16.22 15.02
C PHE A 357 -2.24 15.69 15.16
N GLU A 358 -3.17 16.56 15.54
CA GLU A 358 -4.60 16.21 15.62
C GLU A 358 -5.11 15.67 14.29
N ASN A 359 -4.81 16.35 13.17
CA ASN A 359 -5.23 15.95 11.84
C ASN A 359 -4.68 14.57 11.46
N ALA A 360 -3.40 14.30 11.72
CA ALA A 360 -2.76 13.00 11.44
C ALA A 360 -3.45 11.87 12.23
N VAL A 361 -3.65 12.07 13.53
CA VAL A 361 -4.32 11.08 14.40
C VAL A 361 -5.76 10.85 13.95
N LYS A 362 -6.52 11.91 13.68
CA LYS A 362 -7.92 11.80 13.26
C LYS A 362 -8.06 11.10 11.90
N ARG A 363 -7.15 11.32 10.94
CA ARG A 363 -7.15 10.57 9.67
C ARG A 363 -6.87 9.09 9.89
N SER A 364 -5.91 8.75 10.74
CA SER A 364 -5.65 7.35 11.11
C SER A 364 -6.87 6.68 11.74
N LEU A 365 -7.53 7.36 12.70
CA LEU A 365 -8.77 6.87 13.32
C LEU A 365 -9.91 6.73 12.31
N ALA A 366 -10.08 7.70 11.40
CA ALA A 366 -11.10 7.64 10.36
C ALA A 366 -10.91 6.47 9.42
N LEU A 367 -9.65 6.16 9.03
CA LEU A 367 -9.35 4.97 8.25
C LEU A 367 -9.78 3.70 8.99
N LYS A 368 -9.50 3.61 10.30
CA LYS A 368 -9.93 2.47 11.13
C LYS A 368 -11.46 2.33 11.21
N VAL A 369 -12.19 3.45 11.30
CA VAL A 369 -13.66 3.44 11.26
C VAL A 369 -14.16 2.94 9.92
N ARG A 370 -13.62 3.45 8.81
CA ARG A 370 -13.96 3.03 7.44
C ARG A 370 -13.68 1.55 7.19
N LEU A 371 -12.62 1.00 7.78
CA LEU A 371 -12.27 -0.41 7.72
C LEU A 371 -13.12 -1.31 8.63
N GLY A 372 -14.09 -0.75 9.34
CA GLY A 372 -14.95 -1.50 10.26
C GLY A 372 -14.27 -1.98 11.54
N LEU A 373 -13.05 -1.50 11.86
CA LEU A 373 -12.28 -1.97 13.01
C LEU A 373 -12.93 -1.63 14.37
N PHE A 374 -13.82 -0.65 14.42
CA PHE A 374 -14.58 -0.28 15.62
C PHE A 374 -15.93 -0.97 15.73
N SER A 375 -16.29 -1.84 14.77
CA SER A 375 -17.55 -2.57 14.83
C SER A 375 -17.54 -3.58 15.99
N PRO A 376 -18.58 -3.62 16.82
CA PRO A 376 -18.67 -4.60 17.91
C PRO A 376 -18.80 -6.06 17.41
N ASN A 377 -19.26 -6.24 16.18
CA ASN A 377 -19.37 -7.54 15.51
C ASN A 377 -18.22 -7.74 14.53
N ASN A 378 -17.01 -7.36 14.93
CA ASN A 378 -15.85 -7.36 14.06
C ASN A 378 -15.59 -8.76 13.48
N GLU A 379 -16.21 -9.05 12.33
CA GLU A 379 -16.05 -10.27 11.53
C GLU A 379 -14.72 -10.26 10.74
N LEU A 380 -13.70 -9.55 11.27
CA LEU A 380 -12.34 -9.56 10.69
C LEU A 380 -11.77 -10.97 10.60
N TYR A 381 -12.41 -11.91 11.27
CA TYR A 381 -11.97 -13.29 11.39
C TYR A 381 -13.10 -14.23 11.01
N ASP A 382 -13.28 -14.46 9.72
CA ASP A 382 -14.08 -15.63 9.31
C ASP A 382 -13.33 -16.89 9.75
N LYS A 383 -13.98 -17.66 10.62
CA LYS A 383 -13.46 -18.95 11.13
C LYS A 383 -13.60 -20.08 10.10
N GLY A 384 -14.01 -19.78 8.87
CA GLY A 384 -14.11 -20.71 7.77
C GLY A 384 -12.75 -21.29 7.35
N ASN A 385 -12.77 -22.32 6.53
CA ASN A 385 -11.58 -22.81 5.84
C ASN A 385 -11.16 -21.77 4.80
N ILE A 386 -10.07 -21.11 5.06
CA ILE A 386 -9.47 -20.13 4.17
C ILE A 386 -8.60 -20.88 3.17
N SER A 387 -8.69 -20.57 1.91
CA SER A 387 -7.73 -21.00 0.91
C SER A 387 -7.02 -19.78 0.33
N LEU A 388 -5.76 -19.61 0.65
CA LEU A 388 -4.92 -18.57 0.06
C LEU A 388 -4.55 -18.87 -1.41
N ASP A 389 -4.86 -20.08 -1.88
CA ASP A 389 -4.47 -20.57 -3.21
C ASP A 389 -5.61 -21.41 -3.80
N SER A 390 -6.69 -20.74 -4.20
CA SER A 390 -7.85 -21.38 -4.79
C SER A 390 -7.64 -21.71 -6.27
N PRO A 391 -8.41 -22.67 -6.84
CA PRO A 391 -8.41 -22.93 -8.29
C PRO A 391 -8.74 -21.67 -9.11
N GLU A 392 -9.63 -20.83 -8.62
CA GLU A 392 -10.02 -19.57 -9.28
C GLU A 392 -8.86 -18.60 -9.32
N SER A 393 -8.16 -18.40 -8.20
CA SER A 393 -6.96 -17.55 -8.13
C SER A 393 -5.88 -18.03 -9.09
N ARG A 394 -5.64 -19.35 -9.15
CA ARG A 394 -4.67 -19.94 -10.09
C ARG A 394 -5.09 -19.76 -11.55
N ASN A 395 -6.38 -19.82 -11.86
CA ASN A 395 -6.89 -19.57 -13.20
C ASN A 395 -6.63 -18.10 -13.61
N ILE A 396 -6.92 -17.14 -12.75
CA ILE A 396 -6.64 -15.72 -13.01
C ILE A 396 -5.14 -15.49 -13.17
N ALA A 397 -4.30 -16.14 -12.36
CA ALA A 397 -2.85 -16.04 -12.49
C ALA A 397 -2.36 -16.59 -13.83
N TYR A 398 -2.93 -17.71 -14.31
CA TYR A 398 -2.65 -18.28 -15.61
C TYR A 398 -3.10 -17.36 -16.76
N GLU A 399 -4.30 -16.80 -16.68
CA GLU A 399 -4.81 -15.87 -17.69
C GLU A 399 -3.95 -14.61 -17.79
N LEU A 400 -3.58 -14.00 -16.63
CA LEU A 400 -2.66 -12.86 -16.61
C LEU A 400 -1.30 -13.21 -17.22
N ALA A 401 -0.73 -14.36 -16.87
CA ALA A 401 0.55 -14.80 -17.41
C ALA A 401 0.45 -15.07 -18.92
N SER A 402 -0.62 -15.71 -19.38
CA SER A 402 -0.83 -16.03 -20.79
C SER A 402 -1.00 -14.76 -21.64
N GLN A 403 -1.79 -13.79 -21.16
CA GLN A 403 -2.03 -12.53 -21.86
C GLN A 403 -0.82 -11.58 -21.79
N SER A 404 0.12 -11.78 -20.86
CA SER A 404 1.33 -10.95 -20.75
C SER A 404 2.39 -11.24 -21.81
N VAL A 405 2.26 -12.35 -22.54
CA VAL A 405 3.25 -12.76 -23.55
C VAL A 405 3.05 -11.96 -24.83
N VAL A 406 4.06 -11.18 -25.22
CA VAL A 406 4.04 -10.32 -26.42
C VAL A 406 4.87 -10.94 -27.54
N LEU A 407 4.23 -11.23 -28.68
CA LEU A 407 4.92 -11.72 -29.88
C LEU A 407 5.43 -10.54 -30.71
N LEU A 408 6.69 -10.16 -30.52
CA LEU A 408 7.31 -9.03 -31.23
C LEU A 408 7.62 -9.34 -32.71
N LYS A 409 8.00 -10.59 -32.99
CA LYS A 409 8.35 -11.03 -34.34
C LYS A 409 8.18 -12.55 -34.49
N ASN A 410 7.63 -13.01 -35.59
CA ASN A 410 7.54 -14.42 -35.92
C ASN A 410 7.85 -14.62 -37.42
N ASN A 411 8.81 -15.46 -37.71
CA ASN A 411 9.19 -15.85 -39.10
C ASN A 411 8.56 -17.19 -39.50
N GLY A 412 7.48 -17.61 -38.86
CA GLY A 412 6.76 -18.84 -39.13
C GLY A 412 7.18 -20.05 -38.29
N ILE A 413 8.06 -19.85 -37.25
CA ILE A 413 8.43 -20.92 -36.33
C ILE A 413 7.31 -21.21 -35.31
N LEU A 414 6.51 -20.22 -34.97
CA LEU A 414 5.37 -20.35 -34.05
C LEU A 414 4.04 -20.40 -34.85
N PRO A 415 3.10 -21.26 -34.41
CA PRO A 415 3.17 -22.23 -33.32
C PRO A 415 4.17 -23.34 -33.61
N LEU A 416 4.79 -23.86 -32.52
CA LEU A 416 5.71 -25.01 -32.65
C LEU A 416 4.96 -26.22 -33.22
N LYS A 417 5.62 -26.93 -34.15
CA LYS A 417 5.07 -28.16 -34.72
C LYS A 417 5.45 -29.38 -33.85
N GLU A 418 4.64 -30.41 -33.85
CA GLU A 418 4.92 -31.67 -33.15
C GLU A 418 6.26 -32.33 -33.57
N SER A 419 6.72 -32.00 -34.80
CA SER A 419 8.04 -32.47 -35.30
C SER A 419 9.25 -31.92 -34.57
N HIS A 420 9.08 -30.87 -33.73
CA HIS A 420 10.16 -30.32 -32.92
C HIS A 420 10.35 -31.18 -31.63
N SER A 421 11.15 -32.23 -31.73
CA SER A 421 11.34 -33.20 -30.65
C SER A 421 12.32 -32.76 -29.56
N LYS A 422 13.08 -31.67 -29.80
CA LYS A 422 14.06 -31.14 -28.83
C LYS A 422 14.03 -29.62 -28.82
N ILE A 423 13.89 -29.05 -27.65
CA ILE A 423 13.95 -27.63 -27.40
C ILE A 423 15.05 -27.34 -26.39
N ALA A 424 15.97 -26.43 -26.70
CA ALA A 424 16.98 -25.95 -25.77
C ALA A 424 16.52 -24.62 -25.14
N LEU A 425 16.36 -24.62 -23.84
CA LEU A 425 16.15 -23.41 -23.05
C LEU A 425 17.50 -22.87 -22.59
N VAL A 426 17.88 -21.67 -23.06
CA VAL A 426 19.20 -21.07 -22.81
C VAL A 426 19.07 -19.66 -22.26
N GLY A 427 20.05 -19.26 -21.46
CA GLY A 427 20.11 -17.91 -20.88
C GLY A 427 20.31 -17.92 -19.37
N PRO A 428 20.69 -16.78 -18.76
CA PRO A 428 20.99 -16.70 -17.33
C PRO A 428 19.80 -17.07 -16.44
N ASN A 429 18.58 -16.83 -16.90
CA ASN A 429 17.34 -17.09 -16.18
C ASN A 429 16.68 -18.43 -16.55
N ALA A 430 17.28 -19.22 -17.45
CA ALA A 430 16.69 -20.48 -17.95
C ALA A 430 16.39 -21.51 -16.83
N ASN A 431 17.10 -21.43 -15.72
CA ASN A 431 16.90 -22.28 -14.54
C ASN A 431 17.06 -21.46 -13.25
N SER A 432 16.32 -20.35 -13.14
CA SER A 432 16.35 -19.46 -11.98
C SER A 432 14.98 -19.37 -11.33
N PHE A 433 14.87 -19.87 -10.11
CA PHE A 433 13.67 -19.72 -9.28
C PHE A 433 13.35 -18.24 -9.05
N TRP A 434 14.36 -17.43 -8.74
CA TRP A 434 14.20 -16.01 -8.44
C TRP A 434 13.69 -15.20 -9.66
N ALA A 435 14.17 -15.53 -10.84
CA ALA A 435 13.68 -14.89 -12.07
C ALA A 435 12.22 -15.22 -12.39
N MET A 436 11.70 -16.33 -11.85
CA MET A 436 10.31 -16.72 -12.01
C MET A 436 9.38 -16.12 -10.96
N THR A 437 9.89 -15.88 -9.75
CA THR A 437 9.07 -15.31 -8.67
C THR A 437 9.04 -13.79 -8.70
N GLY A 438 10.14 -13.13 -9.06
CA GLY A 438 10.28 -11.67 -8.99
C GLY A 438 10.22 -11.11 -7.56
N ASP A 439 10.14 -9.80 -7.44
CA ASP A 439 10.00 -9.12 -6.16
C ASP A 439 8.56 -9.20 -5.59
N TYR A 440 8.40 -8.94 -4.31
CA TYR A 440 7.11 -8.89 -3.58
C TYR A 440 6.32 -10.19 -3.52
N THR A 441 6.89 -11.32 -3.94
CA THR A 441 6.36 -12.63 -3.58
C THR A 441 6.74 -12.99 -2.14
N TYR A 442 5.98 -13.88 -1.49
CA TYR A 442 6.37 -14.37 -0.14
C TYR A 442 7.82 -14.82 -0.09
N GLN A 443 8.26 -15.59 -1.09
CA GLN A 443 9.60 -16.16 -1.14
C GLN A 443 10.68 -15.07 -1.17
N SER A 444 10.51 -14.06 -2.02
CA SER A 444 11.47 -12.95 -2.15
C SER A 444 11.46 -12.06 -0.91
N MET A 445 10.29 -11.72 -0.39
CA MET A 445 10.14 -10.87 0.79
C MET A 445 10.68 -11.58 2.05
N TYR A 446 10.33 -12.83 2.25
CA TYR A 446 10.84 -13.61 3.38
C TYR A 446 12.38 -13.70 3.32
N ALA A 447 12.95 -13.98 2.13
CA ALA A 447 14.40 -13.97 1.93
C ALA A 447 15.04 -12.66 2.32
N PHE A 448 14.48 -11.58 1.84
CA PHE A 448 14.98 -10.23 2.13
C PHE A 448 15.03 -9.96 3.64
N PHE A 449 13.93 -10.26 4.36
CA PHE A 449 13.86 -10.03 5.81
C PHE A 449 14.71 -11.01 6.63
N GLN A 450 15.01 -12.22 6.13
CA GLN A 450 15.92 -13.17 6.77
C GLN A 450 17.40 -12.93 6.41
N GLY A 451 17.73 -11.82 5.77
CA GLY A 451 19.10 -11.46 5.41
C GLY A 451 19.68 -12.27 4.26
N GLY A 452 18.84 -12.67 3.32
CA GLY A 452 19.24 -13.39 2.11
C GLY A 452 19.61 -14.86 2.33
N LYS A 453 19.39 -15.39 3.53
CA LYS A 453 19.65 -16.79 3.87
C LYS A 453 18.45 -17.68 3.51
N ILE A 454 18.05 -17.68 2.26
CA ILE A 454 17.17 -18.75 1.80
C ILE A 454 18.03 -19.89 1.29
N ASP A 455 17.68 -21.07 1.74
CA ASP A 455 18.16 -22.31 1.18
C ASP A 455 17.89 -22.32 -0.33
N GLN A 456 18.95 -22.14 -1.13
CA GLN A 456 18.88 -22.23 -2.59
C GLN A 456 18.45 -23.62 -3.08
N THR A 457 18.17 -24.55 -2.16
CA THR A 457 17.72 -25.91 -2.42
C THR A 457 16.18 -26.04 -2.54
N ILE A 458 15.43 -24.95 -2.61
CA ILE A 458 14.06 -25.05 -3.14
C ILE A 458 14.20 -25.36 -4.64
N HIS A 459 14.59 -26.56 -4.92
CA HIS A 459 14.64 -27.10 -6.26
C HIS A 459 13.22 -27.17 -6.79
N LEU A 460 12.98 -26.58 -7.95
CA LEU A 460 11.86 -26.88 -8.86
C LEU A 460 11.91 -28.39 -9.23
N LYS A 461 11.77 -29.27 -8.26
CA LYS A 461 11.94 -30.72 -8.46
C LYS A 461 10.73 -31.40 -9.10
N ARG A 462 9.61 -30.70 -9.41
CA ARG A 462 8.40 -31.39 -9.85
C ARG A 462 7.60 -30.84 -11.02
N GLY A 463 8.00 -29.77 -11.70
CA GLY A 463 7.18 -29.22 -12.79
C GLY A 463 7.73 -29.44 -14.20
N TRP A 464 9.02 -29.66 -14.40
CA TRP A 464 9.66 -29.62 -15.70
C TRP A 464 9.96 -31.00 -16.33
N LYS A 465 9.59 -32.09 -15.68
CA LYS A 465 9.75 -33.44 -16.26
C LYS A 465 8.51 -33.96 -16.99
N GLU A 466 7.39 -33.24 -16.97
CA GLU A 466 6.11 -33.68 -17.55
C GLU A 466 5.53 -32.69 -18.57
N LEU A 467 6.31 -31.76 -19.07
CA LEU A 467 6.08 -31.02 -20.31
C LEU A 467 7.07 -31.57 -21.36
#